data_715339cc2d9d4241651ffef6254a1f1b
#
_entry.id   715339cc2d9d4241651ffef6254a1f1b
#
_cell.length_a   1.000
_cell.length_b   1.000
_cell.length_c   1.000
_cell.angle_alpha   90.00
_cell.angle_beta   90.00
_cell.angle_gamma   90.00
#
_symmetry.space_group_name_H-M   'P 1'
#
loop_
_entity.id
_entity.type
_entity.pdbx_description
1 polymer ?
#
loop_
_entity_poly.entity_id
_entity_poly.type
_entity_poly.pdbx_seq_one_letter_code
_entity_poly.pdbx_strand_id
1 'polypeptide(L)' 'MHRRRVRMAELPPCPRCHMYGGKRMVAPGKEDLFFVLCDSCGYRTKKYTDIAHAVRVWRETQL' A
#
# COMPACT_ATOMS: atom_id res chain seq x y z
N MET A 1 -8.93 19.06 18.66
CA MET A 1 -8.86 18.80 18.26
C MET A 1 -8.73 18.24 17.62
N HIS A 2 -8.74 17.89 17.46
CA HIS A 2 -8.63 17.30 16.85
C HIS A 2 -8.45 16.48 16.35
N ARG A 3 -8.63 16.21 15.99
CA ARG A 3 -8.59 15.39 15.53
C ARG A 3 -8.10 14.80 14.74
N ARG A 4 -8.07 14.30 14.63
CA ARG A 4 -7.59 13.69 14.03
C ARG A 4 -7.93 13.36 12.95
N ARG A 5 -7.71 13.52 12.23
CA ARG A 5 -7.98 13.22 11.22
C ARG A 5 -7.86 12.10 10.76
N VAL A 6 -8.60 11.61 10.42
CA VAL A 6 -8.50 10.44 9.97
C VAL A 6 -7.64 10.29 8.96
N ARG A 7 -7.10 9.29 8.76
CA ARG A 7 -6.22 9.01 7.85
C ARG A 7 -6.78 8.32 6.75
N MET A 8 -7.60 8.87 5.99
CA MET A 8 -8.18 8.24 4.85
C MET A 8 -7.18 7.78 3.91
N ALA A 9 -6.06 8.47 3.81
CA ALA A 9 -5.05 8.05 2.88
C ALA A 9 -4.11 7.03 3.47
N GLU A 10 -4.24 6.73 4.71
CA GLU A 10 -3.32 5.83 5.36
C GLU A 10 -3.66 4.40 5.03
N LEU A 11 -2.66 3.62 4.68
CA LEU A 11 -2.88 2.22 4.36
C LEU A 11 -2.93 1.38 5.63
N PRO A 12 -3.64 0.26 5.61
CA PRO A 12 -3.64 -0.64 6.75
C PRO A 12 -2.25 -1.24 6.94
N PRO A 13 -2.00 -1.91 8.07
CA PRO A 13 -0.69 -2.48 8.31
C PRO A 13 -0.32 -3.50 7.26
N CYS A 14 0.98 -3.66 7.05
CA CYS A 14 1.50 -4.63 6.11
C CYS A 14 0.98 -6.02 6.46
N PRO A 15 0.48 -6.77 5.48
CA PRO A 15 -0.03 -8.10 5.78
C PRO A 15 1.07 -9.08 6.20
N ARG A 16 2.34 -8.73 5.94
CA ARG A 16 3.42 -9.62 6.29
C ARG A 16 4.06 -9.27 7.64
N CYS A 17 4.44 -8.04 7.85
CA CYS A 17 5.16 -7.65 9.07
C CYS A 17 4.29 -6.89 10.05
N HIS A 18 3.07 -6.52 9.66
CA HIS A 18 2.11 -5.85 10.52
C HIS A 18 2.51 -4.43 10.93
N MET A 19 3.52 -3.87 10.27
CA MET A 19 3.90 -2.49 10.53
C MET A 19 3.20 -1.56 9.55
N TYR A 20 3.04 -0.31 9.93
CA TYR A 20 2.40 0.67 9.07
C TYR A 20 3.41 1.29 8.12
N GLY A 21 4.00 0.48 7.28
CA GLY A 21 5.02 0.95 6.36
C GLY A 21 4.59 0.98 4.90
N GLY A 22 3.31 0.81 4.63
CA GLY A 22 2.85 0.77 3.24
C GLY A 22 2.96 2.09 2.52
N LYS A 23 3.42 2.06 1.28
CA LYS A 23 3.54 3.24 0.45
C LYS A 23 3.01 2.93 -0.94
N ARG A 24 2.32 3.89 -1.54
CA ARG A 24 1.86 3.76 -2.91
C ARG A 24 3.03 4.08 -3.83
N MET A 25 3.31 3.18 -4.76
CA MET A 25 4.47 3.30 -5.64
C MET A 25 4.06 3.20 -7.09
N VAL A 26 4.86 3.81 -7.96
CA VAL A 26 4.70 3.69 -9.41
C VAL A 26 5.84 2.80 -9.88
N ALA A 27 5.54 1.82 -10.73
CA ALA A 27 6.56 0.91 -11.21
C ALA A 27 7.59 1.65 -12.05
N PRO A 28 8.88 1.46 -11.81
CA PRO A 28 9.90 2.16 -12.56
C PRO A 28 9.79 1.85 -14.05
N GLY A 29 9.79 2.88 -14.88
CA GLY A 29 9.70 2.69 -16.30
C GLY A 29 8.33 2.32 -16.83
N LYS A 30 7.36 2.16 -15.92
CA LYS A 30 6.02 1.79 -16.30
C LYS A 30 5.05 2.69 -15.58
N GLU A 31 4.89 3.89 -16.08
CA GLU A 31 4.14 4.92 -15.36
C GLU A 31 2.67 4.60 -15.19
N ASP A 32 2.16 3.63 -15.92
CA ASP A 32 0.77 3.23 -15.79
C ASP A 32 0.58 2.02 -14.88
N LEU A 33 1.63 1.60 -14.19
CA LEU A 33 1.53 0.48 -13.26
C LEU A 33 1.87 0.91 -11.86
N PHE A 34 1.07 0.47 -10.91
CA PHE A 34 1.19 0.89 -9.52
C PHE A 34 1.23 -0.32 -8.60
N PHE A 35 1.84 -0.15 -7.45
CA PHE A 35 1.86 -1.20 -6.44
C PHE A 35 2.00 -0.57 -5.07
N VAL A 36 1.82 -1.37 -4.03
CA VAL A 36 2.03 -0.92 -2.65
C VAL A 36 3.24 -1.68 -2.10
N LEU A 37 4.15 -0.95 -1.50
CA LEU A 37 5.39 -1.50 -0.97
C LEU A 37 5.47 -1.22 0.51
N CYS A 38 5.86 -2.21 1.29
CA CYS A 38 6.13 -1.99 2.71
C CYS A 38 7.57 -1.55 2.89
N ASP A 39 7.72 -0.36 3.47
CA ASP A 39 9.04 0.20 3.70
C ASP A 39 9.79 -0.53 4.80
N SER A 40 9.07 -1.26 5.63
CA SER A 40 9.66 -1.95 6.76
C SER A 40 10.26 -3.30 6.41
N CYS A 41 9.55 -4.11 5.66
CA CYS A 41 9.99 -5.47 5.39
C CYS A 41 10.20 -5.76 3.91
N GLY A 42 9.83 -4.84 3.02
CA GLY A 42 10.01 -5.04 1.59
C GLY A 42 8.90 -5.79 0.90
N TYR A 43 7.87 -6.23 1.63
CA TYR A 43 6.75 -6.90 0.99
C TYR A 43 6.05 -5.95 0.05
N ARG A 44 5.60 -6.42 -1.09
CA ARG A 44 4.88 -5.56 -2.03
C ARG A 44 3.83 -6.37 -2.78
N THR A 45 2.83 -5.67 -3.27
CA THR A 45 1.80 -6.29 -4.08
C THR A 45 2.30 -6.45 -5.50
N LYS A 46 1.52 -7.12 -6.32
CA LYS A 46 1.79 -7.13 -7.74
C LYS A 46 1.51 -5.74 -8.29
N LYS A 47 1.86 -5.51 -9.54
CA LYS A 47 1.65 -4.23 -10.18
C LYS A 47 0.30 -4.24 -10.89
N TYR A 48 -0.42 -3.13 -10.74
CA TYR A 48 -1.76 -3.01 -11.32
C TYR A 48 -1.88 -1.68 -12.04
N THR A 49 -2.81 -1.58 -12.96
CA THR A 49 -3.01 -0.35 -13.70
C THR A 49 -3.78 0.69 -12.90
N ASP A 50 -4.28 0.32 -11.72
CA ASP A 50 -5.05 1.22 -10.88
C ASP A 50 -4.52 1.11 -9.47
N ILE A 51 -4.09 2.23 -8.91
CA ILE A 51 -3.56 2.20 -7.54
C ILE A 51 -4.62 1.77 -6.53
N ALA A 52 -5.89 2.07 -6.79
CA ALA A 52 -6.95 1.64 -5.88
C ALA A 52 -7.03 0.12 -5.82
N HIS A 53 -6.76 -0.55 -6.93
CA HIS A 53 -6.75 -2.00 -6.97
C HIS A 53 -5.58 -2.54 -6.12
N ALA A 54 -4.41 -1.93 -6.26
CA ALA A 54 -3.25 -2.35 -5.46
C ALA A 54 -3.51 -2.16 -3.97
N VAL A 55 -4.16 -1.07 -3.60
CA VAL A 55 -4.48 -0.79 -2.21
C VAL A 55 -5.49 -1.82 -1.70
N ARG A 56 -6.46 -2.19 -2.52
CA ARG A 56 -7.43 -3.19 -2.12
C ARG A 56 -6.75 -4.53 -1.88
N VAL A 57 -5.85 -4.93 -2.76
CA VAL A 57 -5.12 -6.18 -2.62
C VAL A 57 -4.29 -6.17 -1.33
N TRP A 58 -3.64 -5.05 -1.05
CA TRP A 58 -2.87 -4.88 0.18
C TRP A 58 -3.78 -5.09 1.40
N ARG A 59 -4.93 -4.46 1.37
CA ARG A 59 -5.84 -4.51 2.51
C ARG A 59 -6.40 -5.91 2.72
N GLU A 60 -6.67 -6.62 1.63
CA GLU A 60 -7.35 -7.90 1.72
C GLU A 60 -6.41 -9.10 1.84
N THR A 61 -5.11 -8.90 1.65
CA THR A 61 -4.16 -9.98 1.77
C THR A 61 -3.97 -10.35 3.23
N GLN A 62 -3.91 -11.64 3.49
CA GLN A 62 -3.63 -12.13 4.83
C GLN A 62 -2.58 -13.21 4.71
N LEU A 63 -1.46 -13.04 5.36
CA LEU A 63 -0.34 -13.97 5.28
C LEU A 63 -0.14 -14.73 6.57
#